data_3c5f48ae016d5ac058785fb23618abe2
#
_entry.id   3c5f48ae016d5ac058785fb23618abe2
#
_cell.length_a   1.000
_cell.length_b   1.000
_cell.length_c   1.000
_cell.angle_alpha   90.00
_cell.angle_beta   90.00
_cell.angle_gamma   90.00
#
_symmetry.space_group_name_H-M   'P 1'
#
loop_
_entity.id
_entity.type
_entity.pdbx_description
1 polymer ?
#
loop_
_entity_poly.entity_id
_entity_poly.type
_entity_poly.pdbx_seq_one_letter_code
_entity_poly.pdbx_strand_id
1 'polypeptide(L)'
;MVMSKFYKRIAGICIVIAVAASGFWFYTRWYSFSPLPEGVQIAARLPDSFTFFDIGANTRFSSSVRKDLDSRLGSDAISYRGQIDLSDDNPDFLQKYFPDIYQLNLQLNYPPRERIEHSCIKLTYRYSQKVGVPFKYVEICFSGYSGRPLYCNVVVSDAGADVINTLYQKYGQPEELQVSAGFTGGRFWKKHDDVLLVSVKKDHYNKPEYHIMIYYVNTLQELLDIEHAQARQRQDRVKQAVNKAF
;
A
#
# COMPACT_ATOMS: atom_id res chain seq x y z
N MET A 1 -6.08 -32.10 52.87
CA MET A 1 -7.04 -31.14 52.23
C MET A 1 -6.39 -29.85 51.71
N VAL A 2 -5.21 -29.47 52.16
CA VAL A 2 -4.50 -28.22 51.76
C VAL A 2 -3.82 -28.36 50.38
N MET A 3 -3.29 -29.54 49.99
CA MET A 3 -2.62 -29.78 48.70
C MET A 3 -3.53 -29.58 47.49
N SER A 4 -4.82 -29.87 47.55
CA SER A 4 -5.78 -29.72 46.44
C SER A 4 -5.97 -28.23 46.02
N LYS A 5 -5.93 -27.28 46.97
CA LYS A 5 -6.07 -25.84 46.68
C LYS A 5 -4.82 -25.24 46.03
N PHE A 6 -3.65 -25.75 46.38
CA PHE A 6 -2.37 -25.35 45.82
C PHE A 6 -2.23 -25.76 44.33
N TYR A 7 -2.56 -27.02 43.99
CA TYR A 7 -2.57 -27.49 42.62
C TYR A 7 -3.56 -26.73 41.73
N LYS A 8 -4.75 -26.40 42.21
CA LYS A 8 -5.72 -25.59 41.47
C LYS A 8 -5.22 -24.17 41.19
N ARG A 9 -4.45 -23.57 42.10
CA ARG A 9 -3.86 -22.23 41.88
C ARG A 9 -2.73 -22.27 40.85
N ILE A 10 -1.87 -23.30 40.88
CA ILE A 10 -0.79 -23.48 39.92
C ILE A 10 -1.40 -23.76 38.50
N ALA A 11 -2.38 -24.62 38.40
CA ALA A 11 -3.08 -24.90 37.14
C ALA A 11 -3.71 -23.62 36.55
N GLY A 12 -4.33 -22.76 37.38
CA GLY A 12 -4.87 -21.48 36.95
C GLY A 12 -3.80 -20.52 36.39
N ILE A 13 -2.66 -20.43 37.06
CA ILE A 13 -1.53 -19.58 36.60
C ILE A 13 -0.98 -20.10 35.27
N CYS A 14 -0.79 -21.41 35.11
CA CYS A 14 -0.31 -22.01 33.86
C CYS A 14 -1.26 -21.77 32.68
N ILE A 15 -2.58 -21.82 32.90
CA ILE A 15 -3.58 -21.49 31.87
C ILE A 15 -3.49 -20.02 31.46
N VAL A 16 -3.37 -19.10 32.40
CA VAL A 16 -3.26 -17.69 32.10
C VAL A 16 -1.97 -17.39 31.30
N ILE A 17 -0.85 -17.99 31.67
CA ILE A 17 0.42 -17.86 30.93
C ILE A 17 0.28 -18.44 29.53
N ALA A 18 -0.34 -19.60 29.36
CA ALA A 18 -0.55 -20.22 28.06
C ALA A 18 -1.44 -19.38 27.14
N VAL A 19 -2.52 -18.79 27.68
CA VAL A 19 -3.41 -17.88 26.93
C VAL A 19 -2.68 -16.58 26.56
N ALA A 20 -1.91 -16.00 27.50
CA ALA A 20 -1.11 -14.80 27.22
C ALA A 20 -0.01 -15.08 26.16
N ALA A 21 0.68 -16.21 26.26
CA ALA A 21 1.71 -16.61 25.30
C ALA A 21 1.13 -16.91 23.91
N SER A 22 -0.03 -17.59 23.84
CA SER A 22 -0.73 -17.83 22.58
C SER A 22 -1.27 -16.52 21.96
N GLY A 23 -1.83 -15.63 22.77
CA GLY A 23 -2.27 -14.31 22.34
C GLY A 23 -1.11 -13.46 21.82
N PHE A 24 0.03 -13.45 22.52
CA PHE A 24 1.25 -12.78 22.07
C PHE A 24 1.82 -13.38 20.80
N TRP A 25 1.85 -14.72 20.67
CA TRP A 25 2.29 -15.41 19.45
C TRP A 25 1.37 -15.12 18.26
N PHE A 26 0.04 -15.13 18.44
CA PHE A 26 -0.92 -14.72 17.43
C PHE A 26 -0.74 -13.23 17.06
N TYR A 27 -0.56 -12.36 18.02
CA TYR A 27 -0.34 -10.93 17.81
C TYR A 27 0.93 -10.66 17.00
N THR A 28 2.07 -11.29 17.36
CA THR A 28 3.34 -11.13 16.62
C THR A 28 3.26 -11.74 15.21
N ARG A 29 2.55 -12.85 15.04
CA ARG A 29 2.39 -13.49 13.72
C ARG A 29 1.47 -12.69 12.79
N TRP A 30 0.49 -11.97 13.31
CA TRP A 30 -0.45 -11.18 12.50
C TRP A 30 0.18 -9.91 11.92
N TYR A 31 1.22 -9.36 12.55
CA TYR A 31 1.94 -8.18 12.08
C TYR A 31 3.31 -8.50 11.46
N SER A 32 3.60 -9.76 11.17
CA SER A 32 4.87 -10.14 10.55
C SER A 32 4.84 -9.85 9.05
N PHE A 33 5.82 -9.10 8.56
CA PHE A 33 6.06 -8.97 7.14
C PHE A 33 6.39 -10.33 6.53
N SER A 34 6.07 -10.49 5.25
CA SER A 34 6.43 -11.70 4.50
C SER A 34 7.95 -11.86 4.48
N PRO A 35 8.46 -13.08 4.67
CA PRO A 35 9.90 -13.32 4.64
C PRO A 35 10.47 -13.02 3.26
N LEU A 36 11.66 -12.41 3.26
CA LEU A 36 12.39 -12.15 2.02
C LEU A 36 12.96 -13.46 1.46
N PRO A 37 13.04 -13.59 0.13
CA PRO A 37 13.77 -14.67 -0.50
C PRO A 37 15.26 -14.61 -0.17
N GLU A 38 15.93 -15.75 -0.20
CA GLU A 38 17.36 -15.83 0.09
C GLU A 38 18.17 -14.98 -0.90
N GLY A 39 19.12 -14.21 -0.38
CA GLY A 39 19.99 -13.33 -1.16
C GLY A 39 19.37 -11.98 -1.59
N VAL A 40 18.10 -11.74 -1.30
CA VAL A 40 17.46 -10.45 -1.60
C VAL A 40 17.63 -9.49 -0.43
N GLN A 41 18.12 -8.29 -0.73
CA GLN A 41 18.28 -7.20 0.23
C GLN A 41 17.39 -6.01 -0.12
N ILE A 42 16.76 -5.43 0.89
CA ILE A 42 15.98 -4.21 0.76
C ILE A 42 16.91 -3.02 0.99
N ALA A 43 16.81 -1.99 0.15
CA ALA A 43 17.56 -0.76 0.34
C ALA A 43 17.33 -0.19 1.75
N ALA A 44 18.38 0.25 2.43
CA ALA A 44 18.26 0.77 3.80
C ALA A 44 17.41 2.05 3.83
N ARG A 45 17.61 2.95 2.85
CA ARG A 45 16.88 4.21 2.70
C ARG A 45 16.65 4.51 1.22
N LEU A 46 15.48 5.05 0.91
CA LEU A 46 15.13 5.60 -0.40
C LEU A 46 15.28 7.13 -0.37
N PRO A 47 15.40 7.81 -1.53
CA PRO A 47 15.32 9.26 -1.61
C PRO A 47 14.02 9.79 -1.02
N ASP A 48 14.06 10.98 -0.42
CA ASP A 48 12.85 11.63 0.11
C ASP A 48 11.93 12.03 -1.04
N SER A 49 10.64 11.73 -0.88
CA SER A 49 9.63 11.84 -1.90
C SER A 49 8.40 12.62 -1.43
N PHE A 50 7.28 12.45 -2.11
CA PHE A 50 5.99 13.02 -1.74
C PHE A 50 5.47 12.39 -0.46
N THR A 51 4.64 13.14 0.28
CA THR A 51 4.05 12.65 1.53
C THR A 51 2.55 12.92 1.59
N PHE A 52 1.82 11.98 2.19
CA PHE A 52 0.44 12.13 2.60
C PHE A 52 0.36 11.85 4.11
N PHE A 53 -0.02 12.83 4.93
CA PHE A 53 0.03 12.77 6.40
C PHE A 53 1.36 12.17 6.93
N ASP A 54 2.48 12.69 6.54
CA ASP A 54 3.82 12.22 6.92
C ASP A 54 4.20 10.81 6.41
N ILE A 55 3.32 10.14 5.69
CA ILE A 55 3.62 8.88 5.00
C ILE A 55 4.37 9.21 3.70
N GLY A 56 5.64 8.87 3.66
CA GLY A 56 6.53 9.03 2.51
C GLY A 56 7.33 7.75 2.24
N ALA A 57 8.18 7.76 1.22
CA ALA A 57 8.93 6.60 0.71
C ALA A 57 9.67 5.78 1.78
N ASN A 58 10.09 6.40 2.88
CA ASN A 58 10.82 5.75 3.98
C ASN A 58 9.94 5.38 5.18
N THR A 59 8.65 5.73 5.19
CA THR A 59 7.73 5.33 6.25
C THR A 59 7.52 3.83 6.20
N ARG A 60 7.58 3.16 7.37
CA ARG A 60 7.27 1.73 7.46
C ARG A 60 5.94 1.54 8.18
N PHE A 61 5.10 0.70 7.62
CA PHE A 61 3.85 0.30 8.25
C PHE A 61 4.09 -0.24 9.66
N SER A 62 3.30 0.23 10.60
CA SER A 62 3.31 -0.21 12.00
C SER A 62 1.94 0.05 12.64
N SER A 63 1.70 -0.54 13.79
CA SER A 63 0.48 -0.25 14.56
C SER A 63 0.35 1.22 14.97
N SER A 64 1.47 1.93 15.19
CA SER A 64 1.47 3.36 15.48
C SER A 64 1.09 4.20 14.26
N VAL A 65 1.63 3.89 13.07
CA VAL A 65 1.26 4.54 11.81
C VAL A 65 -0.23 4.35 11.53
N ARG A 66 -0.74 3.12 11.69
CA ARG A 66 -2.17 2.85 11.52
C ARG A 66 -3.04 3.65 12.49
N LYS A 67 -2.69 3.67 13.78
CA LYS A 67 -3.43 4.43 14.80
C LYS A 67 -3.44 5.94 14.51
N ASP A 68 -2.34 6.50 14.04
CA ASP A 68 -2.27 7.90 13.65
C ASP A 68 -3.20 8.18 12.47
N LEU A 69 -3.19 7.34 11.44
CA LEU A 69 -4.13 7.44 10.32
C LEU A 69 -5.59 7.30 10.76
N ASP A 70 -5.89 6.32 11.62
CA ASP A 70 -7.25 6.12 12.15
C ASP A 70 -7.74 7.33 12.93
N SER A 71 -6.86 8.02 13.68
CA SER A 71 -7.20 9.23 14.42
C SER A 71 -7.55 10.41 13.50
N ARG A 72 -6.99 10.46 12.30
CA ARG A 72 -7.16 11.55 11.30
C ARG A 72 -8.25 11.24 10.28
N LEU A 73 -8.39 9.97 9.88
CA LEU A 73 -9.25 9.55 8.78
C LEU A 73 -10.50 8.76 9.21
N GLY A 74 -10.58 8.40 10.49
CA GLY A 74 -11.60 7.49 11.00
C GLY A 74 -11.16 6.02 10.88
N SER A 75 -12.09 5.09 11.09
CA SER A 75 -11.79 3.65 11.04
C SER A 75 -11.53 3.17 9.62
N ASP A 76 -10.53 2.33 9.46
CA ASP A 76 -10.14 1.70 8.21
C ASP A 76 -10.79 0.33 7.97
N ALA A 77 -10.61 -0.16 6.73
CA ALA A 77 -10.66 -1.58 6.40
C ALA A 77 -9.24 -2.00 5.99
N ILE A 78 -8.71 -3.05 6.64
CA ILE A 78 -7.37 -3.56 6.36
C ILE A 78 -7.43 -4.88 5.60
N SER A 79 -6.56 -5.04 4.60
CA SER A 79 -6.29 -6.34 3.96
C SER A 79 -4.78 -6.58 3.83
N TYR A 80 -4.36 -7.86 3.91
CA TYR A 80 -2.95 -8.27 3.87
C TYR A 80 -2.52 -8.90 2.55
N ARG A 81 -3.44 -9.00 1.61
CA ARG A 81 -3.21 -9.40 0.23
C ARG A 81 -4.19 -8.67 -0.66
N GLY A 82 -3.79 -8.37 -1.88
CA GLY A 82 -4.68 -7.71 -2.83
C GLY A 82 -4.04 -7.53 -4.19
N GLN A 83 -4.89 -7.20 -5.13
CA GLN A 83 -4.46 -6.74 -6.44
C GLN A 83 -3.90 -5.32 -6.32
N ILE A 84 -2.88 -5.04 -7.12
CA ILE A 84 -2.32 -3.70 -7.27
C ILE A 84 -2.65 -3.26 -8.70
N ASP A 85 -3.54 -2.28 -8.81
CA ASP A 85 -3.85 -1.63 -10.08
C ASP A 85 -3.46 -0.15 -9.98
N LEU A 86 -2.53 0.25 -10.83
CA LEU A 86 -2.00 1.60 -10.88
C LEU A 86 -2.70 2.47 -11.92
N SER A 87 -3.66 1.92 -12.67
CA SER A 87 -4.21 2.56 -13.87
C SER A 87 -5.23 3.68 -13.62
N ASP A 88 -5.71 3.86 -12.39
CA ASP A 88 -6.73 4.88 -12.04
C ASP A 88 -7.89 4.94 -13.08
N ASP A 89 -8.46 3.77 -13.42
CA ASP A 89 -9.53 3.56 -14.40
C ASP A 89 -9.22 3.99 -15.85
N ASN A 90 -8.00 4.43 -16.14
CA ASN A 90 -7.60 4.81 -17.50
C ASN A 90 -6.17 4.32 -17.85
N PRO A 91 -6.02 3.09 -18.32
CA PRO A 91 -4.71 2.52 -18.66
C PRO A 91 -4.02 3.27 -19.81
N ASP A 92 -4.75 3.82 -20.78
CA ASP A 92 -4.18 4.57 -21.91
C ASP A 92 -3.48 5.85 -21.44
N PHE A 93 -3.97 6.44 -20.33
CA PHE A 93 -3.36 7.61 -19.73
C PHE A 93 -1.96 7.30 -19.17
N LEU A 94 -1.81 6.22 -18.39
CA LEU A 94 -0.51 5.80 -17.90
C LEU A 94 0.45 5.45 -19.03
N GLN A 95 -0.03 4.72 -20.03
CA GLN A 95 0.79 4.35 -21.18
C GLN A 95 1.36 5.58 -21.91
N LYS A 96 0.54 6.63 -22.06
CA LYS A 96 0.92 7.84 -22.79
C LYS A 96 1.87 8.74 -22.00
N TYR A 97 1.63 8.95 -20.70
CA TYR A 97 2.31 9.98 -19.92
C TYR A 97 3.31 9.41 -18.91
N PHE A 98 3.14 8.17 -18.48
CA PHE A 98 3.98 7.49 -17.48
C PHE A 98 4.29 6.06 -17.90
N PRO A 99 5.01 5.87 -19.03
CA PRO A 99 5.26 4.54 -19.59
C PRO A 99 5.95 3.58 -18.62
N ASP A 100 6.82 4.08 -17.74
CA ASP A 100 7.51 3.25 -16.74
C ASP A 100 6.52 2.70 -15.69
N ILE A 101 5.59 3.53 -15.19
CA ILE A 101 4.53 3.10 -14.27
C ILE A 101 3.56 2.15 -14.99
N TYR A 102 3.26 2.40 -16.25
CA TYR A 102 2.45 1.50 -17.06
C TYR A 102 3.09 0.12 -17.20
N GLN A 103 4.40 0.05 -17.48
CA GLN A 103 5.12 -1.21 -17.56
C GLN A 103 5.15 -1.94 -16.20
N LEU A 104 5.34 -1.23 -15.11
CA LEU A 104 5.21 -1.82 -13.76
C LEU A 104 3.80 -2.39 -13.54
N ASN A 105 2.76 -1.64 -13.90
CA ASN A 105 1.37 -2.12 -13.78
C ASN A 105 1.12 -3.38 -14.60
N LEU A 106 1.64 -3.45 -15.82
CA LEU A 106 1.54 -4.65 -16.65
C LEU A 106 2.26 -5.86 -16.02
N GLN A 107 3.45 -5.66 -15.46
CA GLN A 107 4.22 -6.73 -14.83
C GLN A 107 3.58 -7.23 -13.53
N LEU A 108 3.06 -6.31 -12.71
CA LEU A 108 2.31 -6.65 -11.49
C LEU A 108 1.03 -7.44 -11.79
N ASN A 109 0.41 -7.24 -12.94
CA ASN A 109 -0.84 -7.90 -13.33
C ASN A 109 -0.63 -9.00 -14.39
N TYR A 110 0.59 -9.55 -14.52
CA TYR A 110 0.88 -10.65 -15.45
C TYR A 110 0.74 -12.02 -14.75
N PRO A 111 0.12 -13.05 -15.38
CA PRO A 111 -0.46 -13.04 -16.74
C PRO A 111 -1.81 -12.31 -16.81
N PRO A 112 -2.09 -11.68 -17.96
CA PRO A 112 -3.34 -10.95 -18.14
C PRO A 112 -4.55 -11.89 -18.01
N ARG A 113 -5.65 -11.37 -17.45
CA ARG A 113 -6.90 -12.08 -17.16
C ARG A 113 -6.85 -13.03 -15.93
N GLU A 114 -5.72 -13.14 -15.26
CA GLU A 114 -5.64 -13.82 -13.98
C GLU A 114 -5.72 -12.78 -12.84
N ARG A 115 -6.29 -13.21 -11.71
CA ARG A 115 -6.28 -12.40 -10.49
C ARG A 115 -4.96 -12.61 -9.79
N ILE A 116 -4.04 -11.67 -9.92
CA ILE A 116 -2.74 -11.69 -9.25
C ILE A 116 -2.86 -11.00 -7.89
N GLU A 117 -2.53 -11.71 -6.83
CA GLU A 117 -2.52 -11.17 -5.47
C GLU A 117 -1.09 -11.02 -4.97
N HIS A 118 -0.78 -9.80 -4.56
CA HIS A 118 0.53 -9.41 -4.02
C HIS A 118 0.52 -9.47 -2.49
N SER A 119 1.71 -9.68 -1.90
CA SER A 119 1.91 -9.49 -0.47
C SER A 119 1.96 -7.97 -0.19
N CYS A 120 0.83 -7.41 0.18
CA CYS A 120 0.68 -5.99 0.48
C CYS A 120 -0.24 -5.78 1.68
N ILE A 121 -0.08 -4.65 2.37
CA ILE A 121 -0.97 -4.20 3.45
C ILE A 121 -1.71 -2.98 2.91
N LYS A 122 -3.00 -3.14 2.70
CA LYS A 122 -3.86 -2.10 2.15
C LYS A 122 -4.80 -1.59 3.23
N LEU A 123 -4.74 -0.28 3.49
CA LEU A 123 -5.66 0.45 4.36
C LEU A 123 -6.63 1.24 3.50
N THR A 124 -7.92 1.11 3.77
CA THR A 124 -8.98 1.78 3.00
C THR A 124 -9.91 2.55 3.94
N TYR A 125 -10.01 3.85 3.74
CA TYR A 125 -10.86 4.76 4.50
C TYR A 125 -11.96 5.31 3.59
N ARG A 126 -13.21 4.89 3.82
CA ARG A 126 -14.37 5.26 2.98
C ARG A 126 -15.26 6.34 3.59
N TYR A 127 -15.05 6.67 4.84
CA TYR A 127 -15.94 7.54 5.60
C TYR A 127 -15.21 8.70 6.28
N SER A 128 -14.04 9.08 5.76
CA SER A 128 -13.20 10.12 6.36
C SER A 128 -13.90 11.47 6.47
N GLN A 129 -14.83 11.77 5.57
CA GLN A 129 -15.65 12.99 5.65
C GLN A 129 -16.48 13.09 6.95
N LYS A 130 -16.82 11.94 7.58
CA LYS A 130 -17.56 11.93 8.85
C LYS A 130 -16.74 12.45 10.04
N VAL A 131 -15.42 12.45 9.92
CA VAL A 131 -14.50 12.99 10.94
C VAL A 131 -14.00 14.41 10.59
N GLY A 132 -14.63 15.06 9.59
CA GLY A 132 -14.39 16.47 9.27
C GLY A 132 -13.23 16.72 8.31
N VAL A 133 -12.67 15.69 7.66
CA VAL A 133 -11.65 15.86 6.61
C VAL A 133 -12.28 15.83 5.21
N PRO A 134 -11.67 16.49 4.20
CA PRO A 134 -12.28 16.65 2.88
C PRO A 134 -12.19 15.38 2.00
N PHE A 135 -11.66 14.27 2.49
CA PHE A 135 -11.39 13.07 1.72
C PHE A 135 -12.63 12.17 1.66
N LYS A 136 -13.13 11.92 0.46
CA LYS A 136 -14.22 10.98 0.19
C LYS A 136 -13.74 9.53 0.30
N TYR A 137 -12.53 9.29 -0.18
CA TYR A 137 -11.88 7.99 -0.18
C TYR A 137 -10.39 8.15 0.02
N VAL A 138 -9.79 7.29 0.81
CA VAL A 138 -8.33 7.17 0.93
C VAL A 138 -7.96 5.70 0.91
N GLU A 139 -7.00 5.33 0.08
CA GLU A 139 -6.38 4.01 0.08
C GLU A 139 -4.87 4.17 0.13
N ILE A 140 -4.23 3.50 1.08
CA ILE A 140 -2.77 3.47 1.20
C ILE A 140 -2.35 2.01 1.16
N CYS A 141 -1.50 1.68 0.21
CA CYS A 141 -0.96 0.33 0.04
C CYS A 141 0.51 0.31 0.43
N PHE A 142 0.87 -0.61 1.32
CA PHE A 142 2.25 -0.84 1.76
C PHE A 142 2.73 -2.20 1.28
N SER A 143 4.02 -2.32 0.97
CA SER A 143 4.66 -3.61 0.68
C SER A 143 4.56 -4.55 1.89
N GLY A 144 4.12 -5.77 1.68
CA GLY A 144 4.10 -6.82 2.70
C GLY A 144 5.48 -7.35 3.06
N TYR A 145 6.54 -6.93 2.37
CA TYR A 145 7.93 -7.33 2.64
C TYR A 145 8.69 -6.22 3.36
N SER A 146 8.76 -5.02 2.80
CA SER A 146 9.50 -3.90 3.38
C SER A 146 8.68 -3.05 4.34
N GLY A 147 7.36 -3.14 4.27
CA GLY A 147 6.44 -2.26 4.99
C GLY A 147 6.38 -0.83 4.44
N ARG A 148 7.09 -0.51 3.35
CA ARG A 148 7.09 0.81 2.73
C ARG A 148 5.85 1.03 1.87
N PRO A 149 5.39 2.28 1.68
CA PRO A 149 4.26 2.56 0.82
C PRO A 149 4.60 2.24 -0.64
N LEU A 150 3.64 1.65 -1.33
CA LEU A 150 3.66 1.36 -2.76
C LEU A 150 2.96 2.47 -3.53
N TYR A 151 1.79 2.87 -3.03
CA TYR A 151 1.03 4.00 -3.56
C TYR A 151 0.06 4.54 -2.49
N CYS A 152 -0.41 5.76 -2.75
CA CYS A 152 -1.49 6.38 -2.01
C CYS A 152 -2.51 6.93 -3.01
N ASN A 153 -3.79 6.56 -2.85
CA ASN A 153 -4.90 7.05 -3.66
C ASN A 153 -5.87 7.83 -2.76
N VAL A 154 -6.13 9.08 -3.11
CA VAL A 154 -7.01 9.98 -2.35
C VAL A 154 -8.02 10.61 -3.30
N VAL A 155 -9.30 10.52 -2.95
CA VAL A 155 -10.38 11.15 -3.71
C VAL A 155 -10.98 12.30 -2.90
N VAL A 156 -11.03 13.47 -3.52
CA VAL A 156 -11.55 14.72 -2.93
C VAL A 156 -12.62 15.30 -3.85
N SER A 157 -13.74 15.76 -3.30
CA SER A 157 -14.79 16.41 -4.07
C SER A 157 -14.73 17.94 -3.90
N ASP A 158 -15.40 18.50 -2.91
CA ASP A 158 -15.65 19.94 -2.81
C ASP A 158 -14.40 20.78 -2.47
N ALA A 159 -13.42 20.22 -1.74
CA ALA A 159 -12.19 20.90 -1.34
C ALA A 159 -11.01 20.67 -2.30
N GLY A 160 -11.25 20.15 -3.50
CA GLY A 160 -10.17 19.77 -4.43
C GLY A 160 -9.28 20.94 -4.86
N ALA A 161 -9.86 22.13 -5.05
CA ALA A 161 -9.08 23.33 -5.39
C ALA A 161 -8.11 23.73 -4.28
N ASP A 162 -8.53 23.65 -3.01
CA ASP A 162 -7.69 23.98 -1.85
C ASP A 162 -6.56 22.96 -1.68
N VAL A 163 -6.85 21.69 -1.92
CA VAL A 163 -5.83 20.64 -1.91
C VAL A 163 -4.79 20.89 -3.00
N ILE A 164 -5.22 21.23 -4.22
CA ILE A 164 -4.28 21.59 -5.30
C ILE A 164 -3.41 22.79 -4.90
N ASN A 165 -3.99 23.86 -4.36
CA ASN A 165 -3.24 25.02 -3.90
C ASN A 165 -2.19 24.64 -2.83
N THR A 166 -2.56 23.75 -1.90
CA THR A 166 -1.63 23.22 -0.90
C THR A 166 -0.47 22.45 -1.55
N LEU A 167 -0.75 21.65 -2.57
CA LEU A 167 0.28 20.92 -3.32
C LEU A 167 1.20 21.88 -4.07
N TYR A 168 0.68 22.95 -4.68
CA TYR A 168 1.49 24.02 -5.29
C TYR A 168 2.44 24.67 -4.28
N GLN A 169 1.93 25.01 -3.11
CA GLN A 169 2.75 25.62 -2.05
C GLN A 169 3.86 24.68 -1.57
N LYS A 170 3.56 23.37 -1.46
CA LYS A 170 4.48 22.38 -0.92
C LYS A 170 5.52 21.89 -1.94
N TYR A 171 5.13 21.73 -3.20
CA TYR A 171 5.94 21.07 -4.22
C TYR A 171 6.26 21.94 -5.42
N GLY A 172 5.78 23.19 -5.44
CA GLY A 172 6.02 24.12 -6.56
C GLY A 172 5.09 23.88 -7.74
N GLN A 173 5.46 24.42 -8.90
CA GLN A 173 4.66 24.31 -10.12
C GLN A 173 4.65 22.87 -10.67
N PRO A 174 3.47 22.32 -10.97
CA PRO A 174 3.36 21.01 -11.63
C PRO A 174 3.59 21.12 -13.13
N GLU A 175 3.79 19.98 -13.75
CA GLU A 175 3.56 19.84 -15.18
C GLU A 175 2.07 19.61 -15.45
N GLU A 176 1.54 20.27 -16.49
CA GLU A 176 0.14 20.14 -16.89
C GLU A 176 -0.01 19.03 -17.96
N LEU A 177 -1.04 18.22 -17.79
CA LEU A 177 -1.40 17.18 -18.73
C LEU A 177 -2.53 17.66 -19.63
N GLN A 178 -2.39 17.42 -20.93
CA GLN A 178 -3.43 17.78 -21.89
C GLN A 178 -4.71 16.97 -21.63
N VAL A 179 -5.83 17.65 -21.76
CA VAL A 179 -7.16 17.04 -21.65
C VAL A 179 -7.33 15.94 -22.70
N SER A 180 -7.74 14.76 -22.25
CA SER A 180 -8.09 13.62 -23.11
C SER A 180 -9.50 13.12 -22.74
N ALA A 181 -10.08 12.24 -23.56
CA ALA A 181 -11.41 11.72 -23.30
C ALA A 181 -11.51 11.11 -21.88
N GLY A 182 -12.47 11.61 -21.08
CA GLY A 182 -12.70 11.20 -19.69
C GLY A 182 -11.99 12.01 -18.61
N PHE A 183 -11.04 12.90 -18.97
CA PHE A 183 -10.36 13.81 -18.04
C PHE A 183 -10.70 15.26 -18.37
N THR A 184 -11.05 16.04 -17.35
CA THR A 184 -11.23 17.49 -17.47
C THR A 184 -9.95 18.27 -17.24
N GLY A 185 -8.90 17.63 -16.74
CA GLY A 185 -7.56 18.18 -16.52
C GLY A 185 -6.70 17.24 -15.70
N GLY A 186 -5.40 17.41 -15.78
CA GLY A 186 -4.43 16.66 -14.97
C GLY A 186 -3.20 17.49 -14.69
N ARG A 187 -2.58 17.26 -13.55
CA ARG A 187 -1.33 17.87 -13.11
C ARG A 187 -0.47 16.83 -12.43
N PHE A 188 0.84 16.92 -12.61
CA PHE A 188 1.73 16.02 -11.91
C PHE A 188 3.04 16.71 -11.48
N TRP A 189 3.64 16.13 -10.46
CA TRP A 189 4.97 16.45 -9.98
C TRP A 189 5.81 15.19 -10.03
N LYS A 190 7.08 15.34 -10.41
CA LYS A 190 8.09 14.29 -10.31
C LYS A 190 9.11 14.65 -9.26
N LYS A 191 9.49 13.69 -8.44
CA LYS A 191 10.59 13.82 -7.49
C LYS A 191 11.37 12.52 -7.46
N HIS A 192 12.59 12.55 -8.03
CA HIS A 192 13.31 11.33 -8.41
C HIS A 192 12.46 10.49 -9.37
N ASP A 193 12.20 9.22 -9.04
CA ASP A 193 11.35 8.34 -9.84
C ASP A 193 9.87 8.39 -9.43
N ASP A 194 9.57 8.94 -8.26
CA ASP A 194 8.21 8.99 -7.73
C ASP A 194 7.37 10.07 -8.40
N VAL A 195 6.08 9.79 -8.53
CA VAL A 195 5.12 10.67 -9.20
C VAL A 195 3.96 10.96 -8.25
N LEU A 196 3.63 12.24 -8.10
CA LEU A 196 2.37 12.71 -7.55
C LEU A 196 1.51 13.21 -8.71
N LEU A 197 0.38 12.56 -8.93
CA LEU A 197 -0.56 12.87 -10.01
C LEU A 197 -1.87 13.37 -9.41
N VAL A 198 -2.42 14.45 -9.96
CA VAL A 198 -3.78 14.90 -9.70
C VAL A 198 -4.55 14.85 -11.00
N SER A 199 -5.56 14.04 -11.09
CA SER A 199 -6.50 13.98 -12.20
C SER A 199 -7.86 14.51 -11.76
N VAL A 200 -8.55 15.23 -12.65
CA VAL A 200 -9.90 15.77 -12.40
C VAL A 200 -10.87 15.05 -13.32
N LYS A 201 -11.81 14.35 -12.71
CA LYS A 201 -12.91 13.64 -13.39
C LYS A 201 -14.24 14.30 -13.03
N LYS A 202 -15.29 13.96 -13.73
CA LYS A 202 -16.65 14.32 -13.34
C LYS A 202 -17.28 13.14 -12.63
N ASP A 203 -17.89 13.40 -11.46
CA ASP A 203 -18.71 12.42 -10.77
C ASP A 203 -20.04 12.17 -11.50
N HIS A 204 -20.87 11.29 -10.97
CA HIS A 204 -22.18 10.94 -11.54
C HIS A 204 -23.20 12.12 -11.51
N TYR A 205 -22.92 13.19 -10.76
CA TYR A 205 -23.69 14.45 -10.76
C TYR A 205 -23.05 15.53 -11.62
N ASN A 206 -22.04 15.20 -12.45
CA ASN A 206 -21.28 16.12 -13.28
C ASN A 206 -20.47 17.18 -12.51
N LYS A 207 -20.19 16.92 -11.20
CA LYS A 207 -19.33 17.75 -10.37
C LYS A 207 -17.88 17.31 -10.48
N PRO A 208 -16.90 18.22 -10.32
CA PRO A 208 -15.48 17.83 -10.34
C PRO A 208 -15.15 16.96 -9.15
N GLU A 209 -14.47 15.85 -9.41
CA GLU A 209 -13.89 14.94 -8.43
C GLU A 209 -12.39 14.84 -8.72
N TYR A 210 -11.58 15.06 -7.70
CA TYR A 210 -10.14 15.12 -7.78
C TYR A 210 -9.55 13.82 -7.27
N HIS A 211 -8.84 13.10 -8.13
CA HIS A 211 -8.12 11.88 -7.80
C HIS A 211 -6.63 12.20 -7.66
N ILE A 212 -6.09 11.97 -6.50
CA ILE A 212 -4.70 12.25 -6.16
C ILE A 212 -4.00 10.91 -5.95
N MET A 213 -3.02 10.62 -6.79
CA MET A 213 -2.22 9.42 -6.72
C MET A 213 -0.77 9.76 -6.40
N ILE A 214 -0.19 9.07 -5.45
CA ILE A 214 1.26 9.08 -5.22
C ILE A 214 1.77 7.68 -5.55
N TYR A 215 2.66 7.57 -6.52
CA TYR A 215 3.33 6.32 -6.89
C TYR A 215 4.75 6.33 -6.33
N TYR A 216 5.07 5.36 -5.48
CA TYR A 216 6.42 5.15 -4.95
C TYR A 216 7.12 4.09 -5.82
N VAL A 217 7.64 4.54 -6.95
CA VAL A 217 8.12 3.69 -8.06
C VAL A 217 9.22 2.74 -7.61
N ASN A 218 10.16 3.23 -6.81
CA ASN A 218 11.26 2.38 -6.28
C ASN A 218 10.74 1.26 -5.39
N THR A 219 9.69 1.51 -4.59
CA THR A 219 9.10 0.47 -3.72
C THR A 219 8.25 -0.51 -4.53
N LEU A 220 7.57 -0.04 -5.58
CA LEU A 220 6.85 -0.91 -6.52
C LEU A 220 7.80 -1.85 -7.26
N GLN A 221 8.94 -1.35 -7.74
CA GLN A 221 9.98 -2.16 -8.36
C GLN A 221 10.58 -3.16 -7.37
N GLU A 222 10.88 -2.72 -6.14
CA GLU A 222 11.36 -3.60 -5.07
C GLU A 222 10.40 -4.78 -4.81
N LEU A 223 9.08 -4.50 -4.74
CA LEU A 223 8.06 -5.55 -4.59
C LEU A 223 8.14 -6.58 -5.73
N LEU A 224 8.18 -6.11 -6.97
CA LEU A 224 8.21 -6.95 -8.17
C LEU A 224 9.46 -7.83 -8.19
N ASP A 225 10.63 -7.26 -7.89
CA ASP A 225 11.90 -7.97 -7.84
C ASP A 225 11.91 -9.07 -6.77
N ILE A 226 11.32 -8.80 -5.59
CA ILE A 226 11.18 -9.78 -4.52
C ILE A 226 10.28 -10.93 -4.96
N GLU A 227 9.13 -10.64 -5.57
CA GLU A 227 8.18 -11.67 -6.01
C GLU A 227 8.74 -12.52 -7.15
N HIS A 228 9.47 -11.92 -8.10
CA HIS A 228 10.19 -12.64 -9.13
C HIS A 228 11.29 -13.55 -8.55
N ALA A 229 12.03 -13.09 -7.54
CA ALA A 229 13.02 -13.92 -6.86
C ALA A 229 12.37 -15.10 -6.13
N GLN A 230 11.24 -14.89 -5.47
CA GLN A 230 10.47 -15.97 -4.83
C GLN A 230 9.96 -17.00 -5.85
N ALA A 231 9.46 -16.54 -7.00
CA ALA A 231 8.97 -17.42 -8.05
C ALA A 231 10.11 -18.31 -8.59
N ARG A 232 11.29 -17.73 -8.86
CA ARG A 232 12.49 -18.46 -9.28
C ARG A 232 12.91 -19.51 -8.24
N GLN A 233 13.00 -19.14 -6.97
CA GLN A 233 13.36 -20.08 -5.90
C GLN A 233 12.37 -21.23 -5.73
N ARG A 234 11.06 -20.98 -5.96
CA ARG A 234 10.04 -22.05 -5.97
C ARG A 234 10.27 -23.02 -7.13
N GLN A 235 10.54 -22.49 -8.34
CA GLN A 235 10.81 -23.33 -9.52
C GLN A 235 12.07 -24.19 -9.32
N ASP A 236 13.14 -23.63 -8.76
CA ASP A 236 14.37 -24.37 -8.51
C ASP A 236 14.17 -25.47 -7.47
N ARG A 237 13.41 -25.21 -6.40
CA ARG A 237 13.03 -26.25 -5.43
C ARG A 237 12.23 -27.38 -6.06
N VAL A 238 11.29 -27.07 -6.95
CA VAL A 238 10.51 -28.09 -7.69
C VAL A 238 11.42 -28.92 -8.57
N LYS A 239 12.32 -28.30 -9.36
CA LYS A 239 13.29 -29.01 -10.19
C LYS A 239 14.20 -29.95 -9.36
N GLN A 240 14.71 -29.44 -8.23
CA GLN A 240 15.53 -30.26 -7.32
C GLN A 240 14.77 -31.44 -6.72
N ALA A 241 13.49 -31.23 -6.36
CA ALA A 241 12.65 -32.31 -5.85
C ALA A 241 12.41 -33.40 -6.90
N VAL A 242 12.13 -33.00 -8.14
CA VAL A 242 11.98 -33.95 -9.28
C VAL A 242 13.28 -34.73 -9.51
N ASN A 243 14.43 -34.06 -9.58
CA ASN A 243 15.73 -34.71 -9.78
C ASN A 243 16.14 -35.65 -8.64
N LYS A 244 15.61 -35.45 -7.42
CA LYS A 244 15.87 -36.35 -6.30
C LYS A 244 14.91 -37.55 -6.25
N ALA A 245 13.76 -37.44 -6.91
CA ALA A 245 12.75 -38.49 -6.93
C ALA A 245 12.98 -39.53 -8.02
N PHE A 246 13.73 -39.17 -9.05
CA PHE A 246 14.06 -39.99 -10.22
C PHE A 246 15.57 -40.02 -10.48
#